data_d31ec2ad862536bbe1614c072670e204
#
_entry.id   d31ec2ad862536bbe1614c072670e204
#
_cell.length_a   1.000
_cell.length_b   1.000
_cell.length_c   1.000
_cell.angle_alpha   90.00
_cell.angle_beta   90.00
_cell.angle_gamma   90.00
#
_symmetry.space_group_name_H-M   'P 1'
#
loop_
_entity.id
_entity.type
_entity.pdbx_description
1 polymer ?
#
loop_
_entity_poly.entity_id
_entity_poly.type
_entity_poly.pdbx_seq_one_letter_code
_entity_poly.pdbx_strand_id
1 'polypeptide(L)'
;VIRVLLLTCIAIACAGCSNDPTMGYSSSSLYATQFKSVSIPIFGNESMEREIEFMLTDAVIKEVEARTPYQISSDQYADTTLTGTIQSVTLKTISQSQTTRLDNEMLIIVVMDFEW
;
A
#
# COMPACT_ATOMS: atom_id res chain seq x y z
N VAL A 1 42.85 -40.95 -19.65
CA VAL A 1 42.85 -39.48 -19.91
C VAL A 1 41.43 -38.98 -20.18
N ILE A 2 40.65 -39.56 -21.08
CA ILE A 2 39.28 -39.14 -21.43
C ILE A 2 38.32 -39.26 -20.23
N ARG A 3 38.42 -40.32 -19.41
CA ARG A 3 37.57 -40.50 -18.22
C ARG A 3 37.81 -39.47 -17.12
N VAL A 4 39.06 -39.02 -16.99
CA VAL A 4 39.41 -37.99 -16.00
C VAL A 4 38.96 -36.63 -16.48
N LEU A 5 39.02 -36.34 -17.79
CA LEU A 5 38.55 -35.11 -18.40
C LEU A 5 37.01 -34.95 -18.26
N LEU A 6 36.29 -36.07 -18.40
CA LEU A 6 34.84 -36.12 -18.28
C LEU A 6 34.36 -35.89 -16.83
N LEU A 7 35.08 -36.42 -15.85
CA LEU A 7 34.84 -36.21 -14.42
C LEU A 7 35.09 -34.76 -13.99
N THR A 8 36.16 -34.12 -14.53
CA THR A 8 36.44 -32.70 -14.25
C THR A 8 35.37 -31.75 -14.84
N CYS A 9 34.86 -32.04 -16.05
CA CYS A 9 33.77 -31.25 -16.64
C CYS A 9 32.47 -31.32 -15.83
N ILE A 10 32.12 -32.47 -15.27
CA ILE A 10 30.92 -32.65 -14.43
C ILE A 10 31.06 -31.91 -13.10
N ALA A 11 32.25 -31.89 -12.51
CA ALA A 11 32.51 -31.17 -11.25
C ALA A 11 32.39 -29.63 -11.41
N ILE A 12 32.78 -29.08 -12.58
CA ILE A 12 32.70 -27.63 -12.85
C ILE A 12 31.24 -27.20 -13.14
N ALA A 13 30.42 -28.07 -13.71
CA ALA A 13 29.01 -27.79 -14.00
C ALA A 13 28.15 -27.65 -12.72
N CYS A 14 28.54 -28.26 -11.61
CA CYS A 14 27.83 -28.15 -10.33
C CYS A 14 28.17 -26.90 -9.51
N ALA A 15 29.21 -26.14 -9.84
CA ALA A 15 29.62 -24.94 -9.12
C ALA A 15 28.87 -23.66 -9.54
N GLY A 16 27.98 -23.75 -10.51
CA GLY A 16 27.30 -22.58 -11.11
C GLY A 16 25.94 -22.20 -10.51
N CYS A 17 25.45 -22.92 -9.49
CA CYS A 17 24.13 -22.61 -8.89
C CYS A 17 24.27 -22.11 -7.44
N SER A 18 24.97 -21.00 -7.24
CA SER A 18 24.77 -20.20 -6.04
C SER A 18 23.81 -19.03 -6.38
N ASN A 19 22.59 -19.35 -6.77
CA ASN A 19 21.52 -18.38 -6.63
C ASN A 19 21.19 -18.34 -5.13
N ASP A 20 21.68 -17.30 -4.49
CA ASP A 20 21.27 -16.98 -3.13
C ASP A 20 19.75 -16.67 -3.17
N PRO A 21 18.87 -17.54 -2.62
CA PRO A 21 17.42 -17.33 -2.68
C PRO A 21 16.99 -16.10 -1.89
N THR A 22 17.90 -15.46 -1.16
CA THR A 22 17.63 -14.21 -0.42
C THR A 22 17.80 -12.96 -1.28
N MET A 23 18.41 -13.05 -2.44
CA MET A 23 18.54 -11.97 -3.40
C MET A 23 17.24 -11.79 -4.19
N GLY A 24 16.23 -11.18 -3.57
CA GLY A 24 14.94 -10.88 -4.21
C GLY A 24 13.71 -11.16 -3.35
N TYR A 25 13.83 -11.97 -2.31
CA TYR A 25 12.76 -12.20 -1.34
C TYR A 25 13.31 -11.93 0.06
N SER A 26 12.99 -10.76 0.62
CA SER A 26 13.25 -10.49 2.03
C SER A 26 12.23 -11.29 2.87
N SER A 27 12.73 -12.12 3.79
CA SER A 27 11.88 -12.72 4.83
C SER A 27 11.60 -11.75 5.98
N SER A 28 12.17 -10.54 5.93
CA SER A 28 11.87 -9.49 6.90
C SER A 28 10.52 -8.86 6.60
N SER A 29 9.79 -8.54 7.63
CA SER A 29 8.53 -7.79 7.50
C SER A 29 8.77 -6.48 6.76
N LEU A 30 7.89 -6.13 5.82
CA LEU A 30 7.86 -4.82 5.17
C LEU A 30 7.44 -3.70 6.15
N TYR A 31 6.88 -4.09 7.29
CA TYR A 31 6.37 -3.17 8.30
C TYR A 31 7.40 -2.94 9.40
N ALA A 32 7.46 -1.71 9.91
CA ALA A 32 8.32 -1.36 11.03
C ALA A 32 7.85 -2.08 12.30
N THR A 33 8.63 -3.05 12.76
CA THR A 33 8.29 -3.90 13.91
C THR A 33 8.44 -3.20 15.27
N GLN A 34 9.03 -1.99 15.26
CA GLN A 34 9.18 -1.17 16.46
C GLN A 34 7.86 -0.52 16.90
N PHE A 35 6.89 -0.36 15.99
CA PHE A 35 5.57 0.19 16.26
C PHE A 35 4.55 -0.95 16.23
N LYS A 36 3.57 -0.90 17.13
CA LYS A 36 2.49 -1.89 17.22
C LYS A 36 1.12 -1.25 17.04
N SER A 37 1.02 0.04 17.32
CA SER A 37 -0.23 0.77 17.29
C SER A 37 -0.10 2.08 16.52
N VAL A 38 -1.17 2.45 15.85
CA VAL A 38 -1.29 3.68 15.08
C VAL A 38 -2.59 4.39 15.43
N SER A 39 -2.51 5.69 15.59
CA SER A 39 -3.68 6.57 15.65
C SER A 39 -3.94 7.16 14.27
N ILE A 40 -5.20 7.20 13.89
CA ILE A 40 -5.65 7.81 12.64
C ILE A 40 -6.79 8.78 13.00
N PRO A 41 -6.46 10.04 13.31
CA PRO A 41 -7.47 11.06 13.51
C PRO A 41 -8.23 11.34 12.21
N ILE A 42 -9.40 11.94 12.32
CA ILE A 42 -10.19 12.36 11.15
C ILE A 42 -9.33 13.30 10.31
N PHE A 43 -9.23 12.99 9.01
CA PHE A 43 -8.44 13.77 8.07
C PHE A 43 -8.98 15.19 7.91
N GLY A 44 -8.09 16.15 7.76
CA GLY A 44 -8.45 17.52 7.40
C GLY A 44 -9.09 17.57 6.01
N ASN A 45 -9.99 18.52 5.79
CA ASN A 45 -10.65 18.71 4.50
C ASN A 45 -10.65 20.18 4.09
N GLU A 46 -9.85 20.50 3.08
CA GLU A 46 -9.76 21.82 2.44
C GLU A 46 -10.58 21.86 1.14
N SER A 47 -11.19 20.74 0.73
CA SER A 47 -12.01 20.67 -0.47
C SER A 47 -13.41 21.27 -0.28
N MET A 48 -14.15 21.42 -1.37
CA MET A 48 -15.55 21.86 -1.34
C MET A 48 -16.53 20.74 -0.99
N GLU A 49 -16.08 19.47 -1.07
CA GLU A 49 -16.91 18.29 -0.79
C GLU A 49 -16.90 17.99 0.71
N ARG A 50 -18.09 17.94 1.28
CA ARG A 50 -18.29 17.64 2.69
C ARG A 50 -18.45 16.13 2.92
N GLU A 51 -18.12 15.71 4.15
CA GLU A 51 -18.26 14.31 4.63
C GLU A 51 -17.25 13.31 4.05
N ILE A 52 -16.50 13.68 3.01
CA ILE A 52 -15.52 12.79 2.40
C ILE A 52 -14.37 12.46 3.36
N GLU A 53 -14.03 13.38 4.26
CA GLU A 53 -13.03 13.19 5.31
C GLU A 53 -13.37 12.01 6.23
N PHE A 54 -14.63 11.85 6.62
CA PHE A 54 -15.08 10.74 7.45
C PHE A 54 -15.04 9.42 6.72
N MET A 55 -15.55 9.41 5.47
CA MET A 55 -15.57 8.21 4.63
C MET A 55 -14.15 7.72 4.31
N LEU A 56 -13.25 8.65 4.00
CA LEU A 56 -11.86 8.32 3.69
C LEU A 56 -11.10 7.84 4.92
N THR A 57 -11.27 8.52 6.06
CA THR A 57 -10.66 8.09 7.32
C THR A 57 -11.11 6.68 7.72
N ASP A 58 -12.40 6.40 7.66
CA ASP A 58 -12.96 5.07 7.96
C ASP A 58 -12.43 3.98 7.00
N ALA A 59 -12.34 4.31 5.71
CA ALA A 59 -11.78 3.40 4.72
C ALA A 59 -10.29 3.11 4.98
N VAL A 60 -9.49 4.12 5.32
CA VAL A 60 -8.07 3.96 5.65
C VAL A 60 -7.89 3.13 6.93
N ILE A 61 -8.70 3.39 7.97
CA ILE A 61 -8.68 2.60 9.20
C ILE A 61 -8.91 1.12 8.89
N LYS A 62 -9.95 0.79 8.12
CA LYS A 62 -10.27 -0.59 7.74
C LYS A 62 -9.17 -1.26 6.91
N GLU A 63 -8.54 -0.53 6.00
CA GLU A 63 -7.42 -1.06 5.22
C GLU A 63 -6.16 -1.28 6.06
N VAL A 64 -5.86 -0.39 7.00
CA VAL A 64 -4.74 -0.57 7.93
C VAL A 64 -4.97 -1.81 8.80
N GLU A 65 -6.15 -1.99 9.39
CA GLU A 65 -6.49 -3.18 10.18
C GLU A 65 -6.46 -4.47 9.38
N ALA A 66 -6.92 -4.43 8.11
CA ALA A 66 -7.01 -5.62 7.28
C ALA A 66 -5.67 -6.06 6.68
N ARG A 67 -4.77 -5.11 6.40
CA ARG A 67 -3.54 -5.37 5.63
C ARG A 67 -2.25 -5.23 6.42
N THR A 68 -2.30 -4.67 7.60
CA THR A 68 -1.11 -4.42 8.39
C THR A 68 -1.19 -5.10 9.76
N PRO A 69 -0.08 -5.34 10.43
CA PRO A 69 -0.06 -5.88 11.79
C PRO A 69 -0.35 -4.82 12.87
N TYR A 70 -0.60 -3.57 12.48
CA TYR A 70 -0.82 -2.47 13.42
C TYR A 70 -2.23 -2.50 13.99
N GLN A 71 -2.34 -2.16 15.28
CA GLN A 71 -3.61 -1.99 15.97
C GLN A 71 -4.01 -0.52 15.97
N ILE A 72 -5.27 -0.24 15.68
CA ILE A 72 -5.79 1.13 15.81
C ILE A 72 -5.94 1.47 17.29
N SER A 73 -5.41 2.60 17.68
CA SER A 73 -5.47 3.11 19.05
C SER A 73 -5.81 4.60 19.06
N SER A 74 -6.22 5.11 20.21
CA SER A 74 -6.40 6.55 20.39
C SER A 74 -5.05 7.26 20.48
N ASP A 75 -5.01 8.54 20.11
CA ASP A 75 -3.80 9.37 20.09
C ASP A 75 -2.92 9.27 21.33
N GLN A 76 -3.55 9.13 22.50
CA GLN A 76 -2.81 9.10 23.79
C GLN A 76 -2.01 7.80 23.99
N TYR A 77 -2.35 6.72 23.30
CA TYR A 77 -1.80 5.39 23.52
C TYR A 77 -1.16 4.79 22.27
N ALA A 78 -1.21 5.50 21.16
CA ALA A 78 -0.62 5.03 19.91
C ALA A 78 0.89 5.26 19.88
N ASP A 79 1.63 4.31 19.30
CA ASP A 79 3.08 4.43 19.10
C ASP A 79 3.40 5.44 17.99
N THR A 80 2.48 5.60 17.04
CA THR A 80 2.63 6.49 15.89
C THR A 80 1.27 7.03 15.43
N THR A 81 1.28 8.11 14.69
CA THR A 81 0.06 8.77 14.19
C THR A 81 0.15 8.98 12.68
N LEU A 82 -0.91 8.59 11.98
CA LEU A 82 -1.08 8.89 10.55
C LEU A 82 -2.06 10.07 10.42
N THR A 83 -1.58 11.20 9.95
CA THR A 83 -2.40 12.37 9.66
C THR A 83 -2.52 12.61 8.17
N GLY A 84 -3.59 13.26 7.73
CA GLY A 84 -3.78 13.62 6.33
C GLY A 84 -4.70 14.82 6.17
N THR A 85 -4.56 15.49 5.03
CA THR A 85 -5.40 16.62 4.62
C THR A 85 -5.81 16.46 3.16
N ILE A 86 -7.11 16.47 2.90
CA ILE A 86 -7.68 16.41 1.56
C ILE A 86 -7.60 17.81 0.95
N GLN A 87 -6.82 17.95 -0.12
CA GLN A 87 -6.59 19.21 -0.83
C GLN A 87 -7.69 19.48 -1.85
N SER A 88 -8.09 18.48 -2.60
CA SER A 88 -9.13 18.63 -3.60
C SER A 88 -9.85 17.34 -3.92
N VAL A 89 -11.10 17.47 -4.31
CA VAL A 89 -11.94 16.39 -4.85
C VAL A 89 -12.48 16.83 -6.18
N THR A 90 -12.29 16.02 -7.22
CA THR A 90 -12.77 16.31 -8.57
C THR A 90 -13.60 15.15 -9.08
N LEU A 91 -14.81 15.44 -9.53
CA LEU A 91 -15.68 14.48 -10.20
C LEU A 91 -15.55 14.66 -11.71
N LYS A 92 -15.27 13.56 -12.41
CA LYS A 92 -15.18 13.56 -13.87
C LYS A 92 -16.09 12.49 -14.44
N THR A 93 -17.04 12.88 -15.28
CA THR A 93 -17.88 11.93 -16.01
C THR A 93 -17.04 11.20 -17.06
N ILE A 94 -17.04 9.87 -17.03
CA ILE A 94 -16.34 9.02 -18.00
C ILE A 94 -17.29 8.62 -19.12
N SER A 95 -18.54 8.29 -18.78
CA SER A 95 -19.50 7.75 -19.71
C SER A 95 -20.89 8.31 -19.43
N GLN A 96 -21.62 8.68 -20.50
CA GLN A 96 -23.00 9.12 -20.43
C GLN A 96 -23.89 8.21 -21.27
N SER A 97 -25.12 7.97 -20.81
CA SER A 97 -26.14 7.29 -21.58
C SER A 97 -26.58 8.15 -22.76
N GLN A 98 -26.50 7.59 -23.96
CA GLN A 98 -26.96 8.31 -25.19
C GLN A 98 -28.48 8.52 -25.20
N THR A 99 -29.23 7.73 -24.47
CA THR A 99 -30.69 7.76 -24.45
C THR A 99 -31.24 8.70 -23.38
N THR A 100 -30.66 8.67 -22.17
CA THR A 100 -31.18 9.43 -21.03
C THR A 100 -30.34 10.66 -20.68
N ARG A 101 -29.14 10.79 -21.25
CA ARG A 101 -28.13 11.82 -20.94
C ARG A 101 -27.73 11.85 -19.46
N LEU A 102 -27.98 10.78 -18.74
CA LEU A 102 -27.50 10.60 -17.37
C LEU A 102 -26.10 10.02 -17.37
N ASP A 103 -25.31 10.43 -16.39
CA ASP A 103 -23.97 9.89 -16.19
C ASP A 103 -24.06 8.43 -15.76
N ASN A 104 -23.44 7.53 -16.53
CA ASN A 104 -23.38 6.11 -16.21
C ASN A 104 -22.19 5.78 -15.32
N GLU A 105 -21.06 6.47 -15.56
CA GLU A 105 -19.82 6.25 -14.84
C GLU A 105 -19.17 7.60 -14.50
N MET A 106 -18.80 7.76 -13.26
CA MET A 106 -18.08 8.92 -12.76
C MET A 106 -16.76 8.47 -12.11
N LEU A 107 -15.70 9.20 -12.39
CA LEU A 107 -14.42 9.08 -11.73
C LEU A 107 -14.32 10.14 -10.64
N ILE A 108 -14.00 9.71 -9.43
CA ILE A 108 -13.70 10.59 -8.30
C ILE A 108 -12.19 10.61 -8.13
N ILE A 109 -11.59 11.78 -8.25
CA ILE A 109 -10.16 12.00 -8.02
C ILE A 109 -10.03 12.76 -6.71
N VAL A 110 -9.37 12.16 -5.75
CA VAL A 110 -9.05 12.77 -4.45
C VAL A 110 -7.56 13.02 -4.41
N VAL A 111 -7.16 14.25 -4.14
CA VAL A 111 -5.77 14.63 -3.89
C VAL A 111 -5.63 14.94 -2.41
N MET A 112 -4.71 14.27 -1.75
CA MET A 112 -4.45 14.46 -0.33
C MET A 112 -2.96 14.43 -0.02
N ASP A 113 -2.59 15.17 1.01
CA ASP A 113 -1.28 15.09 1.66
C ASP A 113 -1.42 14.24 2.92
N PHE A 114 -0.42 13.42 3.22
CA PHE A 114 -0.40 12.63 4.43
C PHE A 114 0.99 12.58 5.04
N GLU A 115 1.04 12.42 6.35
CA GLU A 115 2.26 12.28 7.14
C GLU A 115 2.09 11.12 8.13
N TRP A 116 3.15 10.27 8.17
CA TRP A 116 3.19 9.13 9.08
C TRP A 116 4.54 9.04 9.80
#